data_229a45d1b45c8501a0e3126949cf9698
#
_entry.id   229a45d1b45c8501a0e3126949cf9698
#
_cell.length_a   1.000
_cell.length_b   1.000
_cell.length_c   1.000
_cell.angle_alpha   90.00
_cell.angle_beta   90.00
_cell.angle_gamma   90.00
#
_symmetry.space_group_name_H-M   'P 1'
#
loop_
_entity.id
_entity.type
_entity.pdbx_description
1 polymer ?
#
loop_
_entity_poly.entity_id
_entity_poly.type
_entity_poly.pdbx_seq_one_letter_code
_entity_poly.pdbx_strand_id
1 'polypeptide(L)'
;MYGYMYVGEILPEVALCGASHIDIWPKRHGNQREQLHDMGEELFLSMLHKHQLQVGCLTQYPLGPFKLQDDMRLAKRLGCPLIITAGTGQKGLAGAELKKAVAAFVENMKPHLAVAEENGVTVAIENHANDLFETADGIRYLNELIPSKSLGIALAPYHLPQDAEQLAGLIRELGDSLQMFYAWQHGDGCMTKLPKEQELLQMPGRGPLDFGPLVKALVDIKYQGWTEIFMHPVPRGIPIQETAQEVTAEINKSRTYLAERLKSVAI
;
A
#
# COMPACT_ATOMS: atom_id res chain seq x y z
N MET A 1 9.12 -4.01 4.23
CA MET A 1 9.80 -5.30 4.16
C MET A 1 11.26 -5.22 4.65
N TYR A 2 12.08 -4.32 4.12
CA TYR A 2 13.50 -4.16 4.46
C TYR A 2 13.77 -3.31 5.71
N GLY A 3 12.75 -2.77 6.37
CA GLY A 3 12.90 -1.97 7.59
C GLY A 3 13.83 -0.78 7.41
N TYR A 4 14.82 -0.63 8.31
CA TYR A 4 15.80 0.47 8.31
C TYR A 4 17.10 0.14 7.58
N MET A 5 17.14 -0.89 6.74
CA MET A 5 18.32 -1.18 5.94
C MET A 5 18.68 0.01 5.04
N TYR A 6 19.97 0.14 4.72
CA TYR A 6 20.46 1.22 3.87
C TYR A 6 19.93 1.09 2.44
N VAL A 7 19.48 2.21 1.86
CA VAL A 7 18.91 2.24 0.50
C VAL A 7 19.86 1.63 -0.53
N GLY A 8 21.18 1.89 -0.43
CA GLY A 8 22.16 1.32 -1.34
C GLY A 8 22.28 -0.20 -1.29
N GLU A 9 21.91 -0.83 -0.17
CA GLU A 9 21.90 -2.30 -0.01
C GLU A 9 20.58 -2.90 -0.52
N ILE A 10 19.47 -2.21 -0.34
CA ILE A 10 18.15 -2.76 -0.72
C ILE A 10 17.79 -2.57 -2.20
N LEU A 11 18.28 -1.53 -2.88
CA LEU A 11 17.90 -1.27 -4.28
C LEU A 11 18.26 -2.40 -5.24
N PRO A 12 19.49 -3.00 -5.21
CA PRO A 12 19.78 -4.18 -6.03
C PRO A 12 18.86 -5.35 -5.71
N GLU A 13 18.51 -5.54 -4.43
CA GLU A 13 17.61 -6.60 -3.96
C GLU A 13 16.16 -6.38 -4.41
N VAL A 14 15.67 -5.14 -4.38
CA VAL A 14 14.35 -4.79 -4.95
C VAL A 14 14.29 -5.12 -6.46
N ALA A 15 15.36 -4.82 -7.21
CA ALA A 15 15.46 -5.21 -8.62
C ALA A 15 15.43 -6.74 -8.80
N LEU A 16 16.10 -7.49 -7.92
CA LEU A 16 16.06 -8.96 -7.92
C LEU A 16 14.68 -9.54 -7.56
N CYS A 17 13.82 -8.77 -6.88
CA CYS A 17 12.40 -9.11 -6.74
C CYS A 17 11.63 -8.97 -8.07
N GLY A 18 12.23 -8.45 -9.13
CA GLY A 18 11.56 -8.14 -10.40
C GLY A 18 10.59 -6.98 -10.29
N ALA A 19 10.72 -6.15 -9.26
CA ALA A 19 10.00 -4.91 -9.11
C ALA A 19 10.62 -3.83 -9.99
N SER A 20 9.79 -2.93 -10.52
CA SER A 20 10.22 -1.73 -11.25
C SER A 20 10.08 -0.47 -10.38
N HIS A 21 9.40 -0.57 -9.26
CA HIS A 21 9.07 0.55 -8.38
C HIS A 21 9.27 0.19 -6.92
N ILE A 22 9.52 1.21 -6.10
CA ILE A 22 9.60 1.09 -4.64
C ILE A 22 8.55 1.97 -3.97
N ASP A 23 8.06 1.53 -2.82
CA ASP A 23 7.38 2.37 -1.85
C ASP A 23 8.40 2.87 -0.82
N ILE A 24 8.41 4.16 -0.51
CA ILE A 24 9.32 4.76 0.46
C ILE A 24 8.57 5.30 1.67
N TRP A 25 8.97 4.78 2.82
CA TRP A 25 8.32 4.99 4.10
C TRP A 25 9.15 5.89 5.04
N PRO A 26 8.50 6.74 5.85
CA PRO A 26 9.14 7.39 6.98
C PRO A 26 9.23 6.44 8.18
N LYS A 27 10.01 6.84 9.19
CA LYS A 27 9.95 6.20 10.50
C LYS A 27 8.52 6.27 11.03
N ARG A 28 8.08 5.26 11.71
CA ARG A 28 8.77 4.12 12.32
C ARG A 28 8.72 2.81 11.49
N HIS A 29 8.04 2.77 10.35
CA HIS A 29 7.90 1.52 9.58
C HIS A 29 9.09 1.25 8.66
N GLY A 30 9.58 2.28 8.02
CA GLY A 30 10.83 2.34 7.27
C GLY A 30 11.62 3.58 7.66
N ASN A 31 12.69 3.89 6.94
CA ASN A 31 13.45 5.14 7.06
C ASN A 31 13.94 5.64 5.71
N GLN A 32 13.34 5.19 4.63
CA GLN A 32 13.78 5.56 3.27
C GLN A 32 13.54 7.06 3.01
N ARG A 33 12.51 7.65 3.65
CA ARG A 33 12.23 9.09 3.58
C ARG A 33 13.33 9.92 4.26
N GLU A 34 13.81 9.50 5.41
CA GLU A 34 14.92 10.13 6.10
C GLU A 34 16.22 9.98 5.31
N GLN A 35 16.49 8.78 4.76
CA GLN A 35 17.66 8.56 3.92
C GLN A 35 17.63 9.43 2.65
N LEU A 36 16.46 9.57 1.99
CA LEU A 36 16.27 10.49 0.88
C LEU A 36 16.57 11.94 1.28
N HIS A 37 16.08 12.37 2.45
CA HIS A 37 16.33 13.72 2.96
C HIS A 37 17.82 13.96 3.21
N ASP A 38 18.51 12.99 3.82
CA ASP A 38 19.91 13.11 4.22
C ASP A 38 20.87 13.10 3.01
N MET A 39 20.59 12.30 1.99
CA MET A 39 21.45 12.22 0.79
C MET A 39 21.07 13.19 -0.32
N GLY A 40 19.86 13.73 -0.31
CA GLY A 40 19.30 14.59 -1.34
C GLY A 40 18.67 13.85 -2.51
N GLU A 41 17.73 14.53 -3.19
CA GLU A 41 16.89 13.97 -4.26
C GLU A 41 17.73 13.48 -5.47
N GLU A 42 18.75 14.24 -5.86
CA GLU A 42 19.57 13.92 -7.03
C GLU A 42 20.33 12.59 -6.86
N LEU A 43 21.01 12.41 -5.71
CA LEU A 43 21.74 11.19 -5.42
C LEU A 43 20.77 10.00 -5.28
N PHE A 44 19.65 10.18 -4.60
CA PHE A 44 18.63 9.14 -4.43
C PHE A 44 18.09 8.66 -5.78
N LEU A 45 17.71 9.57 -6.68
CA LEU A 45 17.23 9.24 -8.02
C LEU A 45 18.31 8.59 -8.88
N SER A 46 19.54 9.03 -8.77
CA SER A 46 20.68 8.39 -9.46
C SER A 46 20.86 6.94 -9.04
N MET A 47 20.74 6.66 -7.73
CA MET A 47 20.81 5.29 -7.21
C MET A 47 19.66 4.42 -7.71
N LEU A 48 18.43 4.94 -7.76
CA LEU A 48 17.27 4.23 -8.34
C LEU A 48 17.50 3.91 -9.83
N HIS A 49 17.92 4.90 -10.63
CA HIS A 49 18.15 4.73 -12.06
C HIS A 49 19.21 3.67 -12.35
N LYS A 50 20.28 3.60 -11.54
CA LYS A 50 21.33 2.58 -11.67
C LYS A 50 20.75 1.15 -11.62
N HIS A 51 19.65 0.95 -10.90
CA HIS A 51 18.96 -0.34 -10.76
C HIS A 51 17.66 -0.43 -11.57
N GLN A 52 17.41 0.54 -12.46
CA GLN A 52 16.20 0.62 -13.30
C GLN A 52 14.90 0.66 -12.45
N LEU A 53 14.98 1.31 -11.30
CA LEU A 53 13.87 1.49 -10.36
C LEU A 53 13.35 2.93 -10.39
N GLN A 54 12.09 3.09 -10.00
CA GLN A 54 11.41 4.36 -9.81
C GLN A 54 10.71 4.39 -8.45
N VAL A 55 10.31 5.58 -7.99
CA VAL A 55 9.42 5.69 -6.83
C VAL A 55 7.99 5.47 -7.28
N GLY A 56 7.36 4.41 -6.83
CA GLY A 56 5.97 4.06 -7.16
C GLY A 56 4.97 4.78 -6.27
N CYS A 57 5.28 4.87 -4.98
CA CYS A 57 4.46 5.61 -4.03
C CYS A 57 5.28 6.16 -2.86
N LEU A 58 4.71 7.17 -2.20
CA LEU A 58 5.15 7.69 -0.92
C LEU A 58 4.10 7.32 0.13
N THR A 59 4.43 6.45 1.07
CA THR A 59 3.52 6.16 2.18
C THR A 59 3.76 7.12 3.33
N GLN A 60 2.70 7.79 3.82
CA GLN A 60 2.79 8.84 4.83
C GLN A 60 1.64 8.79 5.83
N TYR A 61 1.74 7.92 6.84
CA TYR A 61 0.74 7.85 7.91
C TYR A 61 0.87 8.92 9.00
N PRO A 62 2.09 9.29 9.46
CA PRO A 62 2.22 10.20 10.58
C PRO A 62 1.55 11.55 10.41
N LEU A 63 1.43 12.05 9.19
CA LEU A 63 0.80 13.34 8.91
C LEU A 63 -0.71 13.26 8.72
N GLY A 64 -1.23 12.08 8.40
CA GLY A 64 -2.63 11.89 8.00
C GLY A 64 -2.99 12.58 6.68
N PRO A 65 -4.24 12.47 6.21
CA PRO A 65 -4.62 12.84 4.85
C PRO A 65 -4.65 14.36 4.59
N PHE A 66 -4.71 15.19 5.63
CA PHE A 66 -4.91 16.64 5.49
C PHE A 66 -3.62 17.48 5.58
N LYS A 67 -2.43 16.86 5.57
CA LYS A 67 -1.14 17.55 5.73
C LYS A 67 -0.08 17.09 4.73
N LEU A 68 -0.50 16.71 3.50
CA LEU A 68 0.36 16.06 2.51
C LEU A 68 0.89 17.00 1.41
N GLN A 69 0.68 18.32 1.52
CA GLN A 69 1.01 19.26 0.45
C GLN A 69 2.52 19.28 0.12
N ASP A 70 3.37 19.15 1.13
CA ASP A 70 4.83 19.06 0.91
C ASP A 70 5.22 17.71 0.30
N ASP A 71 4.55 16.62 0.71
CA ASP A 71 4.71 15.31 0.11
C ASP A 71 4.24 15.28 -1.35
N MET A 72 3.16 15.98 -1.71
CA MET A 72 2.68 16.10 -3.09
C MET A 72 3.71 16.81 -3.97
N ARG A 73 4.32 17.90 -3.47
CA ARG A 73 5.41 18.58 -4.18
C ARG A 73 6.66 17.72 -4.31
N LEU A 74 7.01 16.97 -3.27
CA LEU A 74 8.12 16.03 -3.31
C LEU A 74 7.83 14.89 -4.30
N ALA A 75 6.65 14.30 -4.27
CA ALA A 75 6.21 13.25 -5.19
C ALA A 75 6.37 13.69 -6.65
N LYS A 76 5.92 14.91 -6.99
CA LYS A 76 6.12 15.49 -8.32
C LYS A 76 7.59 15.55 -8.73
N ARG A 77 8.50 16.00 -7.83
CA ARG A 77 9.94 16.09 -8.14
C ARG A 77 10.59 14.72 -8.30
N LEU A 78 10.09 13.72 -7.58
CA LEU A 78 10.57 12.33 -7.68
C LEU A 78 9.95 11.55 -8.86
N GLY A 79 9.00 12.14 -9.59
CA GLY A 79 8.22 11.43 -10.61
C GLY A 79 7.27 10.35 -10.04
N CYS A 80 6.91 10.47 -8.78
CA CYS A 80 6.06 9.53 -8.06
C CYS A 80 4.57 9.90 -8.24
N PRO A 81 3.72 9.03 -8.78
CA PRO A 81 2.34 9.37 -9.07
C PRO A 81 1.38 9.21 -7.88
N LEU A 82 1.81 8.55 -6.79
CA LEU A 82 0.93 8.07 -5.75
C LEU A 82 1.44 8.40 -4.35
N ILE A 83 0.55 8.92 -3.50
CA ILE A 83 0.77 9.04 -2.06
C ILE A 83 -0.26 8.16 -1.34
N ILE A 84 0.18 7.37 -0.37
CA ILE A 84 -0.70 6.53 0.44
C ILE A 84 -0.71 7.03 1.87
N THR A 85 -1.91 7.10 2.45
CA THR A 85 -2.11 7.46 3.85
C THR A 85 -3.31 6.71 4.43
N ALA A 86 -3.35 6.56 5.75
CA ALA A 86 -4.56 6.10 6.42
C ALA A 86 -5.66 7.16 6.36
N GLY A 87 -6.90 6.73 6.49
CA GLY A 87 -8.01 7.61 6.75
C GLY A 87 -7.89 8.27 8.13
N THR A 88 -8.90 9.05 8.45
CA THR A 88 -9.07 9.61 9.79
C THR A 88 -10.55 9.79 10.07
N GLY A 89 -10.95 9.56 11.31
CA GLY A 89 -12.34 9.71 11.74
C GLY A 89 -12.70 8.72 12.82
N GLN A 90 -13.96 8.75 13.20
CA GLN A 90 -14.49 7.89 14.26
C GLN A 90 -14.64 6.46 13.74
N LYS A 91 -14.09 5.50 14.48
CA LYS A 91 -14.29 4.07 14.26
C LYS A 91 -15.66 3.60 14.75
N GLY A 92 -16.07 2.40 14.33
CA GLY A 92 -17.29 1.73 14.82
C GLY A 92 -18.58 2.33 14.30
N LEU A 93 -18.54 3.22 13.32
CA LEU A 93 -19.72 3.75 12.67
C LEU A 93 -20.29 2.74 11.66
N ALA A 94 -21.63 2.79 11.45
CA ALA A 94 -22.32 1.95 10.48
C ALA A 94 -23.46 2.70 9.78
N GLY A 95 -23.91 2.18 8.63
CA GLY A 95 -25.09 2.67 7.93
C GLY A 95 -25.04 4.17 7.61
N ALA A 96 -26.12 4.89 7.92
CA ALA A 96 -26.25 6.31 7.59
C ALA A 96 -25.24 7.21 8.32
N GLU A 97 -24.84 6.86 9.54
CA GLU A 97 -23.83 7.62 10.29
C GLU A 97 -22.46 7.48 9.66
N LEU A 98 -22.08 6.27 9.25
CA LEU A 98 -20.83 6.02 8.52
C LEU A 98 -20.83 6.79 7.19
N LYS A 99 -21.90 6.69 6.40
CA LYS A 99 -22.00 7.40 5.12
C LYS A 99 -21.87 8.91 5.28
N LYS A 100 -22.49 9.48 6.31
CA LYS A 100 -22.38 10.91 6.65
C LYS A 100 -20.95 11.30 7.03
N ALA A 101 -20.27 10.47 7.83
CA ALA A 101 -18.89 10.71 8.23
C ALA A 101 -17.93 10.64 7.04
N VAL A 102 -18.12 9.65 6.14
CA VAL A 102 -17.33 9.55 4.89
C VAL A 102 -17.57 10.75 3.98
N ALA A 103 -18.83 11.23 3.85
CA ALA A 103 -19.11 12.43 3.07
C ALA A 103 -18.41 13.66 3.64
N ALA A 104 -18.40 13.84 4.96
CA ALA A 104 -17.67 14.93 5.60
C ALA A 104 -16.14 14.81 5.39
N PHE A 105 -15.59 13.59 5.43
CA PHE A 105 -14.19 13.34 5.12
C PHE A 105 -13.87 13.77 3.69
N VAL A 106 -14.66 13.38 2.69
CA VAL A 106 -14.47 13.72 1.28
C VAL A 106 -14.55 15.24 1.06
N GLU A 107 -15.52 15.92 1.70
CA GLU A 107 -15.59 17.39 1.64
C GLU A 107 -14.31 18.05 2.18
N ASN A 108 -13.78 17.55 3.30
CA ASN A 108 -12.53 18.05 3.88
C ASN A 108 -11.30 17.74 2.99
N MET A 109 -11.36 16.70 2.16
CA MET A 109 -10.28 16.39 1.21
C MET A 109 -10.21 17.36 0.03
N LYS A 110 -11.30 17.98 -0.40
CA LYS A 110 -11.35 18.80 -1.63
C LYS A 110 -10.21 19.82 -1.76
N PRO A 111 -9.89 20.67 -0.76
CA PRO A 111 -8.79 21.62 -0.88
C PRO A 111 -7.42 20.93 -1.02
N HIS A 112 -7.24 19.74 -0.45
CA HIS A 112 -6.01 18.96 -0.58
C HIS A 112 -5.91 18.29 -1.95
N LEU A 113 -7.04 17.87 -2.53
CA LEU A 113 -7.09 17.27 -3.86
C LEU A 113 -6.76 18.30 -4.96
N ALA A 114 -7.12 19.56 -4.78
CA ALA A 114 -6.70 20.62 -5.70
C ALA A 114 -5.16 20.72 -5.78
N VAL A 115 -4.47 20.61 -4.63
CA VAL A 115 -2.99 20.60 -4.60
C VAL A 115 -2.44 19.30 -5.22
N ALA A 116 -3.11 18.16 -5.00
CA ALA A 116 -2.72 16.90 -5.62
C ALA A 116 -2.82 16.98 -7.16
N GLU A 117 -3.91 17.55 -7.69
CA GLU A 117 -4.11 17.77 -9.12
C GLU A 117 -3.04 18.68 -9.74
N GLU A 118 -2.69 19.80 -9.08
CA GLU A 118 -1.63 20.71 -9.51
C GLU A 118 -0.26 20.03 -9.58
N ASN A 119 -0.06 19.00 -8.77
CA ASN A 119 1.19 18.24 -8.73
C ASN A 119 1.15 16.94 -9.55
N GLY A 120 0.00 16.58 -10.15
CA GLY A 120 -0.16 15.35 -10.92
C GLY A 120 -0.06 14.09 -10.06
N VAL A 121 -0.55 14.15 -8.82
CA VAL A 121 -0.44 13.08 -7.82
C VAL A 121 -1.84 12.63 -7.41
N THR A 122 -2.00 11.32 -7.20
CA THR A 122 -3.18 10.75 -6.56
C THR A 122 -2.90 10.48 -5.09
N VAL A 123 -3.83 10.82 -4.21
CA VAL A 123 -3.82 10.42 -2.80
C VAL A 123 -4.73 9.20 -2.64
N ALA A 124 -4.18 8.07 -2.26
CA ALA A 124 -4.97 6.86 -1.97
C ALA A 124 -5.13 6.68 -0.46
N ILE A 125 -6.37 6.45 -0.05
CA ILE A 125 -6.71 6.19 1.35
C ILE A 125 -6.66 4.67 1.56
N GLU A 126 -5.82 4.23 2.49
CA GLU A 126 -5.78 2.83 2.91
C GLU A 126 -6.89 2.55 3.92
N ASN A 127 -7.59 1.45 3.72
CA ASN A 127 -8.46 0.89 4.75
C ASN A 127 -7.63 0.33 5.89
N HIS A 128 -7.89 0.81 7.10
CA HIS A 128 -7.13 0.42 8.27
C HIS A 128 -8.04 0.21 9.49
N ALA A 129 -7.70 -0.77 10.32
CA ALA A 129 -8.39 -1.00 11.58
C ALA A 129 -8.33 0.24 12.48
N ASN A 130 -9.41 0.48 13.21
CA ASN A 130 -9.56 1.59 14.17
C ASN A 130 -9.65 2.98 13.54
N ASP A 131 -10.05 3.11 12.29
CA ASP A 131 -10.36 4.39 11.65
C ASP A 131 -11.72 4.36 10.93
N LEU A 132 -12.02 5.42 10.17
CA LEU A 132 -13.30 5.57 9.45
C LEU A 132 -13.51 4.49 8.37
N PHE A 133 -12.43 3.95 7.80
CA PHE A 133 -12.44 3.00 6.69
C PHE A 133 -12.07 1.57 7.11
N GLU A 134 -12.39 1.21 8.36
CA GLU A 134 -12.10 -0.14 8.89
C GLU A 134 -13.02 -1.24 8.35
N THR A 135 -14.08 -0.90 7.62
CA THR A 135 -15.05 -1.85 7.07
C THR A 135 -15.18 -1.72 5.56
N ALA A 136 -15.65 -2.79 4.91
CA ALA A 136 -15.96 -2.77 3.47
C ALA A 136 -17.00 -1.69 3.11
N ASP A 137 -17.96 -1.41 3.98
CA ASP A 137 -18.97 -0.37 3.73
C ASP A 137 -18.35 1.03 3.75
N GLY A 138 -17.42 1.30 4.66
CA GLY A 138 -16.67 2.57 4.67
C GLY A 138 -15.91 2.79 3.37
N ILE A 139 -15.28 1.73 2.85
CA ILE A 139 -14.56 1.75 1.58
C ILE A 139 -15.53 1.97 0.40
N ARG A 140 -16.70 1.30 0.38
CA ARG A 140 -17.75 1.50 -0.63
C ARG A 140 -18.27 2.92 -0.65
N TYR A 141 -18.56 3.50 0.53
CA TYR A 141 -19.02 4.89 0.62
C TYR A 141 -17.94 5.88 0.16
N LEU A 142 -16.66 5.61 0.45
CA LEU A 142 -15.57 6.41 -0.12
C LEU A 142 -15.60 6.32 -1.64
N ASN A 143 -15.67 5.11 -2.21
CA ASN A 143 -15.70 4.87 -3.64
C ASN A 143 -16.86 5.61 -4.35
N GLU A 144 -18.07 5.58 -3.76
CA GLU A 144 -19.25 6.30 -4.28
C GLU A 144 -19.06 7.83 -4.29
N LEU A 145 -18.23 8.37 -3.40
CA LEU A 145 -18.11 9.81 -3.15
C LEU A 145 -16.79 10.41 -3.66
N ILE A 146 -15.90 9.62 -4.26
CA ILE A 146 -14.65 10.13 -4.86
C ILE A 146 -14.95 11.23 -5.87
N PRO A 147 -14.46 12.47 -5.67
CA PRO A 147 -14.84 13.61 -6.51
C PRO A 147 -13.97 13.75 -7.76
N SER A 148 -12.77 13.21 -7.77
CA SER A 148 -11.82 13.31 -8.88
C SER A 148 -10.81 12.15 -8.85
N LYS A 149 -10.05 12.00 -9.94
CA LYS A 149 -8.98 10.97 -10.05
C LYS A 149 -7.80 11.20 -9.09
N SER A 150 -7.73 12.36 -8.43
CA SER A 150 -6.68 12.65 -7.44
C SER A 150 -6.97 12.07 -6.05
N LEU A 151 -8.14 11.44 -5.85
CA LEU A 151 -8.46 10.61 -4.69
C LEU A 151 -8.67 9.17 -5.14
N GLY A 152 -8.06 8.23 -4.45
CA GLY A 152 -8.19 6.80 -4.73
C GLY A 152 -8.21 5.96 -3.46
N ILE A 153 -8.19 4.66 -3.65
CA ILE A 153 -8.24 3.67 -2.57
C ILE A 153 -6.99 2.79 -2.64
N ALA A 154 -6.36 2.57 -1.49
CA ALA A 154 -5.35 1.55 -1.27
C ALA A 154 -6.00 0.42 -0.46
N LEU A 155 -6.21 -0.73 -1.09
CA LEU A 155 -6.90 -1.85 -0.45
C LEU A 155 -5.92 -2.78 0.25
N ALA A 156 -6.05 -2.90 1.57
CA ALA A 156 -5.31 -3.82 2.41
C ALA A 156 -6.24 -4.96 2.92
N PRO A 157 -6.25 -6.13 2.29
CA PRO A 157 -7.05 -7.28 2.73
C PRO A 157 -6.82 -7.66 4.19
N TYR A 158 -5.61 -7.43 4.70
CA TYR A 158 -5.22 -7.69 6.09
C TYR A 158 -6.25 -7.16 7.11
N HIS A 159 -6.81 -5.97 6.89
CA HIS A 159 -7.71 -5.31 7.83
C HIS A 159 -9.19 -5.69 7.67
N LEU A 160 -9.50 -6.58 6.76
CA LEU A 160 -10.87 -7.01 6.44
C LEU A 160 -11.07 -8.50 6.78
N PRO A 161 -12.32 -9.00 6.87
CA PRO A 161 -12.58 -10.43 6.95
C PRO A 161 -11.87 -11.19 5.82
N GLN A 162 -11.20 -12.30 6.17
CA GLN A 162 -10.36 -13.09 5.26
C GLN A 162 -11.21 -14.04 4.38
N ASP A 163 -12.26 -13.51 3.77
CA ASP A 163 -13.12 -14.20 2.81
C ASP A 163 -12.72 -13.79 1.39
N ALA A 164 -12.13 -14.74 0.65
CA ALA A 164 -11.57 -14.48 -0.67
C ALA A 164 -12.62 -13.97 -1.68
N GLU A 165 -13.86 -14.50 -1.62
CA GLU A 165 -14.92 -14.08 -2.55
C GLU A 165 -15.49 -12.70 -2.21
N GLN A 166 -15.64 -12.38 -0.92
CA GLN A 166 -16.06 -11.04 -0.50
C GLN A 166 -14.99 -9.99 -0.86
N LEU A 167 -13.72 -10.29 -0.64
CA LEU A 167 -12.60 -9.42 -1.03
C LEU A 167 -12.53 -9.22 -2.56
N ALA A 168 -12.71 -10.30 -3.32
CA ALA A 168 -12.78 -10.24 -4.78
C ALA A 168 -13.99 -9.41 -5.28
N GLY A 169 -15.15 -9.55 -4.63
CA GLY A 169 -16.32 -8.73 -4.87
C GLY A 169 -16.03 -7.25 -4.67
N LEU A 170 -15.41 -6.91 -3.53
CA LEU A 170 -15.02 -5.53 -3.22
C LEU A 170 -14.03 -4.97 -4.26
N ILE A 171 -13.02 -5.73 -4.68
CA ILE A 171 -12.09 -5.31 -5.75
C ILE A 171 -12.85 -4.95 -7.03
N ARG A 172 -13.84 -5.75 -7.46
CA ARG A 172 -14.65 -5.47 -8.65
C ARG A 172 -15.48 -4.20 -8.50
N GLU A 173 -16.04 -3.96 -7.32
CA GLU A 173 -16.82 -2.76 -7.00
C GLU A 173 -15.95 -1.49 -7.04
N LEU A 174 -14.69 -1.56 -6.62
CA LEU A 174 -13.77 -0.42 -6.60
C LEU A 174 -13.33 0.03 -8.00
N GLY A 175 -13.16 -0.92 -8.92
CA GLY A 175 -12.77 -0.60 -10.30
C GLY A 175 -11.57 0.36 -10.39
N ASP A 176 -11.74 1.44 -11.15
CA ASP A 176 -10.68 2.44 -11.40
C ASP A 176 -10.26 3.25 -10.16
N SER A 177 -11.04 3.22 -9.09
CA SER A 177 -10.70 3.90 -7.83
C SER A 177 -9.60 3.16 -7.06
N LEU A 178 -9.36 1.88 -7.35
CA LEU A 178 -8.30 1.09 -6.74
C LEU A 178 -6.95 1.49 -7.33
N GLN A 179 -6.13 2.19 -6.55
CA GLN A 179 -4.81 2.68 -6.96
C GLN A 179 -3.66 1.82 -6.43
N MET A 180 -3.84 1.20 -5.26
CA MET A 180 -2.89 0.27 -4.66
C MET A 180 -3.63 -0.96 -4.14
N PHE A 181 -3.09 -2.13 -4.44
CA PHE A 181 -3.50 -3.40 -3.85
C PHE A 181 -2.35 -3.96 -3.02
N TYR A 182 -2.54 -4.03 -1.70
CA TYR A 182 -1.60 -4.72 -0.83
C TYR A 182 -1.85 -6.23 -0.88
N ALA A 183 -0.93 -6.96 -1.46
CA ALA A 183 -0.90 -8.42 -1.39
C ALA A 183 -0.45 -8.84 0.02
N TRP A 184 -1.35 -8.68 0.99
CA TRP A 184 -1.13 -8.80 2.41
C TRP A 184 -2.39 -9.37 3.08
N GLN A 185 -2.22 -10.46 3.80
CA GLN A 185 -3.31 -11.16 4.47
C GLN A 185 -3.20 -11.04 5.98
N HIS A 186 -4.32 -11.27 6.68
CA HIS A 186 -4.31 -11.27 8.13
C HIS A 186 -3.39 -12.38 8.66
N GLY A 187 -2.52 -11.97 9.57
CA GLY A 187 -1.70 -12.85 10.38
C GLY A 187 -1.53 -12.21 11.76
N ASP A 188 -1.37 -12.99 12.78
CA ASP A 188 -1.35 -12.49 14.16
C ASP A 188 -0.13 -11.60 14.48
N GLY A 189 0.91 -11.62 13.64
CA GLY A 189 2.19 -10.93 13.87
C GLY A 189 2.17 -9.41 13.75
N CYS A 190 1.19 -8.81 13.08
CA CYS A 190 1.20 -7.37 12.80
C CYS A 190 1.15 -6.49 14.08
N MET A 191 0.45 -6.90 15.12
CA MET A 191 0.31 -6.17 16.39
C MET A 191 1.06 -6.81 17.55
N THR A 192 1.45 -8.08 17.41
CA THR A 192 2.08 -8.87 18.45
C THR A 192 3.37 -9.48 17.91
N LYS A 193 4.46 -9.40 18.70
CA LYS A 193 5.69 -10.08 18.33
C LYS A 193 5.50 -11.59 18.44
N LEU A 194 5.72 -12.28 17.35
CA LEU A 194 5.63 -13.72 17.22
C LEU A 194 6.98 -14.30 16.74
N PRO A 195 7.18 -15.63 16.81
CA PRO A 195 8.24 -16.28 16.06
C PRO A 195 8.16 -15.91 14.58
N LYS A 196 9.30 -15.74 13.93
CA LYS A 196 9.41 -15.21 12.56
C LYS A 196 8.53 -15.97 11.56
N GLU A 197 8.50 -17.29 11.64
CA GLU A 197 7.67 -18.14 10.78
C GLU A 197 6.17 -17.82 10.87
N GLN A 198 5.69 -17.42 12.06
CA GLN A 198 4.30 -17.02 12.25
C GLN A 198 4.04 -15.60 11.73
N GLU A 199 4.99 -14.67 11.93
CA GLU A 199 4.89 -13.33 11.34
C GLU A 199 4.80 -13.39 9.80
N LEU A 200 5.56 -14.29 9.17
CA LEU A 200 5.56 -14.48 7.71
C LEU A 200 4.23 -15.03 7.15
N LEU A 201 3.31 -15.54 7.98
CA LEU A 201 1.96 -15.93 7.53
C LEU A 201 1.14 -14.75 6.96
N GLN A 202 1.56 -13.52 7.21
CA GLN A 202 0.97 -12.35 6.59
C GLN A 202 1.22 -12.27 5.07
N MET A 203 2.21 -12.99 4.55
CA MET A 203 2.60 -12.92 3.14
C MET A 203 1.78 -13.86 2.25
N PRO A 204 1.49 -13.47 0.99
CA PRO A 204 0.79 -14.33 0.04
C PRO A 204 1.47 -15.69 -0.13
N GLY A 205 0.66 -16.76 -0.11
CA GLY A 205 1.13 -18.14 -0.23
C GLY A 205 1.75 -18.72 1.03
N ARG A 206 1.84 -17.93 2.11
CA ARG A 206 2.29 -18.39 3.43
C ARG A 206 1.13 -18.63 4.39
N GLY A 207 0.14 -17.75 4.41
CA GLY A 207 -1.06 -17.85 5.23
C GLY A 207 -2.23 -18.52 4.50
N PRO A 208 -3.41 -18.58 5.13
CA PRO A 208 -4.53 -19.36 4.65
C PRO A 208 -5.36 -18.70 3.54
N LEU A 209 -5.23 -17.39 3.28
CA LEU A 209 -6.02 -16.70 2.28
C LEU A 209 -5.62 -17.17 0.86
N ASP A 210 -6.59 -17.67 0.10
CA ASP A 210 -6.38 -17.92 -1.33
C ASP A 210 -6.49 -16.59 -2.11
N PHE A 211 -5.39 -16.15 -2.70
CA PHE A 211 -5.35 -14.97 -3.54
C PHE A 211 -5.90 -15.21 -4.97
N GLY A 212 -6.26 -16.43 -5.34
CA GLY A 212 -6.78 -16.73 -6.68
C GLY A 212 -8.00 -15.87 -7.06
N PRO A 213 -9.08 -15.84 -6.26
CA PRO A 213 -10.23 -14.97 -6.51
C PRO A 213 -9.89 -13.47 -6.56
N LEU A 214 -8.97 -13.01 -5.72
CA LEU A 214 -8.55 -11.61 -5.68
C LEU A 214 -7.77 -11.24 -6.97
N VAL A 215 -6.82 -12.08 -7.37
CA VAL A 215 -6.06 -11.90 -8.62
C VAL A 215 -7.00 -11.92 -9.83
N LYS A 216 -7.99 -12.83 -9.84
CA LYS A 216 -9.00 -12.83 -10.88
C LYS A 216 -9.80 -11.53 -10.93
N ALA A 217 -10.22 -11.01 -9.79
CA ALA A 217 -10.94 -9.74 -9.72
C ALA A 217 -10.10 -8.56 -10.24
N LEU A 218 -8.78 -8.51 -9.92
CA LEU A 218 -7.86 -7.52 -10.47
C LEU A 218 -7.77 -7.60 -12.01
N VAL A 219 -7.73 -8.83 -12.56
CA VAL A 219 -7.77 -9.05 -14.02
C VAL A 219 -9.11 -8.58 -14.60
N ASP A 220 -10.23 -8.94 -13.97
CA ASP A 220 -11.58 -8.60 -14.42
C ASP A 220 -11.76 -7.08 -14.58
N ILE A 221 -11.23 -6.27 -13.65
CA ILE A 221 -11.28 -4.80 -13.71
C ILE A 221 -10.16 -4.19 -14.55
N LYS A 222 -9.29 -4.99 -15.18
CA LYS A 222 -8.10 -4.53 -15.92
C LYS A 222 -7.21 -3.60 -15.09
N TYR A 223 -6.98 -3.99 -13.84
CA TYR A 223 -6.25 -3.19 -12.86
C TYR A 223 -4.92 -2.67 -13.40
N GLN A 224 -4.66 -1.38 -13.23
CA GLN A 224 -3.45 -0.69 -13.68
C GLN A 224 -2.64 -0.06 -12.54
N GLY A 225 -3.12 -0.18 -11.31
CA GLY A 225 -2.45 0.33 -10.12
C GLY A 225 -1.27 -0.55 -9.68
N TRP A 226 -0.69 -0.21 -8.55
CA TRP A 226 0.42 -0.96 -7.97
C TRP A 226 -0.07 -2.15 -7.14
N THR A 227 0.60 -3.30 -7.29
CA THR A 227 0.46 -4.43 -6.36
C THR A 227 1.73 -4.52 -5.52
N GLU A 228 1.59 -4.35 -4.23
CA GLU A 228 2.69 -4.46 -3.28
C GLU A 228 2.60 -5.74 -2.48
N ILE A 229 3.66 -6.55 -2.48
CA ILE A 229 3.82 -7.66 -1.54
C ILE A 229 4.26 -7.07 -0.21
N PHE A 230 3.48 -7.30 0.83
CA PHE A 230 3.62 -6.55 2.07
C PHE A 230 3.48 -7.43 3.31
N MET A 231 4.14 -7.05 4.38
CA MET A 231 3.88 -7.46 5.76
C MET A 231 4.52 -6.49 6.75
N HIS A 232 4.00 -6.48 7.95
CA HIS A 232 4.59 -5.76 9.08
C HIS A 232 5.23 -6.72 10.10
N PRO A 233 6.55 -6.62 10.33
CA PRO A 233 7.20 -7.27 11.46
C PRO A 233 6.97 -6.51 12.77
N VAL A 234 7.22 -7.15 13.89
CA VAL A 234 7.24 -6.52 15.22
C VAL A 234 8.62 -6.72 15.86
N PRO A 235 9.27 -5.63 16.33
CA PRO A 235 8.87 -4.21 16.29
C PRO A 235 8.90 -3.63 14.88
N ARG A 236 8.25 -2.46 14.69
CA ARG A 236 8.31 -1.73 13.41
C ARG A 236 9.73 -1.27 13.11
N GLY A 237 10.05 -1.18 11.80
CA GLY A 237 11.35 -0.69 11.34
C GLY A 237 12.45 -1.74 11.26
N ILE A 238 12.24 -2.94 11.84
CA ILE A 238 13.15 -4.06 11.58
C ILE A 238 12.82 -4.69 10.21
N PRO A 239 13.81 -5.31 9.54
CA PRO A 239 13.53 -6.09 8.34
C PRO A 239 12.80 -7.40 8.69
N ILE A 240 12.11 -7.97 7.71
CA ILE A 240 11.36 -9.24 7.89
C ILE A 240 12.26 -10.46 8.04
N GLN A 241 13.50 -10.37 7.60
CA GLN A 241 14.57 -11.36 7.77
C GLN A 241 15.86 -10.64 8.15
N GLU A 242 16.93 -11.39 8.50
CA GLU A 242 18.18 -10.82 9.00
C GLU A 242 18.97 -10.08 7.92
N THR A 243 18.96 -10.59 6.69
CA THR A 243 19.68 -10.02 5.54
C THR A 243 18.76 -9.56 4.43
N ALA A 244 19.20 -8.62 3.61
CA ALA A 244 18.43 -8.13 2.46
C ALA A 244 18.15 -9.27 1.46
N GLN A 245 19.09 -10.19 1.27
CA GLN A 245 18.94 -11.35 0.40
C GLN A 245 17.85 -12.31 0.89
N GLU A 246 17.77 -12.55 2.19
CA GLU A 246 16.70 -13.37 2.78
C GLU A 246 15.34 -12.69 2.66
N VAL A 247 15.26 -11.37 2.83
CA VAL A 247 14.04 -10.59 2.56
C VAL A 247 13.61 -10.77 1.12
N THR A 248 14.53 -10.62 0.17
CA THR A 248 14.31 -10.84 -1.26
C THR A 248 13.80 -12.24 -1.57
N ALA A 249 14.39 -13.26 -0.93
CA ALA A 249 13.97 -14.65 -1.12
C ALA A 249 12.52 -14.87 -0.67
N GLU A 250 12.10 -14.27 0.46
CA GLU A 250 10.71 -14.36 0.93
C GLU A 250 9.75 -13.61 0.01
N ILE A 251 10.09 -12.41 -0.44
CA ILE A 251 9.29 -11.65 -1.41
C ILE A 251 9.12 -12.47 -2.70
N ASN A 252 10.18 -13.10 -3.19
CA ASN A 252 10.15 -13.91 -4.42
C ASN A 252 9.26 -15.15 -4.30
N LYS A 253 9.16 -15.79 -3.13
CA LYS A 253 8.20 -16.88 -2.89
C LYS A 253 6.76 -16.39 -3.08
N SER A 254 6.40 -15.27 -2.46
CA SER A 254 5.07 -14.68 -2.60
C SER A 254 4.80 -14.20 -4.03
N ARG A 255 5.80 -13.62 -4.70
CA ARG A 255 5.69 -13.22 -6.11
C ARG A 255 5.43 -14.42 -7.03
N THR A 256 6.15 -15.52 -6.82
CA THR A 256 5.94 -16.76 -7.58
C THR A 256 4.53 -17.29 -7.38
N TYR A 257 4.06 -17.36 -6.14
CA TYR A 257 2.70 -17.77 -5.82
C TYR A 257 1.66 -16.89 -6.54
N LEU A 258 1.77 -15.55 -6.47
CA LEU A 258 0.84 -14.65 -7.15
C LEU A 258 0.91 -14.78 -8.68
N ALA A 259 2.10 -14.98 -9.24
CA ALA A 259 2.28 -15.19 -10.67
C ALA A 259 1.63 -16.50 -11.16
N GLU A 260 1.65 -17.57 -10.36
CA GLU A 260 0.93 -18.83 -10.63
C GLU A 260 -0.59 -18.61 -10.62
N ARG A 261 -1.12 -17.85 -9.64
CA ARG A 261 -2.54 -17.47 -9.62
C ARG A 261 -2.94 -16.66 -10.84
N LEU A 262 -2.09 -15.68 -11.24
CA LEU A 262 -2.33 -14.89 -12.45
C LEU A 262 -2.38 -15.75 -13.72
N LYS A 263 -1.46 -16.70 -13.88
CA LYS A 263 -1.46 -17.63 -15.03
C LYS A 263 -2.74 -18.48 -15.08
N SER A 264 -3.26 -18.91 -13.94
CA SER A 264 -4.46 -19.76 -13.86
C SER A 264 -5.76 -19.02 -14.21
N VAL A 265 -5.78 -17.70 -14.17
CA VAL A 265 -6.98 -16.87 -14.46
C VAL A 265 -6.89 -16.16 -15.82
N ALA A 266 -5.74 -16.14 -16.46
CA ALA A 266 -5.51 -15.52 -17.78
C ALA A 266 -5.86 -16.44 -18.96
N ILE A 267 -6.35 -17.67 -18.66
CA ILE A 267 -6.83 -18.66 -19.63
C ILE A 267 -8.33 -18.50 -19.78
#